data_ed8a91ebdde453c0bf01e3c7a90cd4b3
#
_entry.id   ed8a91ebdde453c0bf01e3c7a90cd4b3
#
_cell.length_a   1.000
_cell.length_b   1.000
_cell.length_c   1.000
_cell.angle_alpha   90.00
_cell.angle_beta   90.00
_cell.angle_gamma   90.00
#
_symmetry.space_group_name_H-M   'P 1'
#
loop_
_entity.id
_entity.type
_entity.pdbx_description
1 polymer ?
#
loop_
_entity_poly.entity_id
_entity_poly.type
_entity_poly.pdbx_seq_one_letter_code
_entity_poly.pdbx_strand_id
1 'polypeptide(L)'
;MGAGDLLGLGVDLGSSGLRLALVGADGHSLAERSSAYPRPFEDPEGWRQGLATLVTALPQHLRQRIGAIAIAGTSGILLRCSADGAPRGLALSYATACPEQIPTLAALVPEGGPAASASGSLARALRLWGSFPQALNPSQDLLRHQADWLMGWLLADWRWGEEANNLRLGWDQQQQRWAGSIAAQPWAQALPELVAGGTGLGPLAAAVAASLGLPPSCQVVAGSTDGNAIVLAAAPGPGDGVAVLGTTLVLKQFSPQPLAGAGVSNHRLGGQWLVGGASNGGAGVLRQFFSNEQLEQLSRQIDPNRPSGLALRPLPGRGERFPIDDPELAPVLGPRPVSDALYLQALLEGLTELERLGWQKLQELGAPAVQRVLSVGGGANNPQWRLLRQRSLQIPVLNRAKASAAAAMGRWALASIGWEQPAPPEIRHE
;
A
#
# COMPACT_ATOMS: atom_id res chain seq x y z
N MET A 1 -23.43 -8.48 23.46
CA MET A 1 -23.05 -9.08 22.17
C MET A 1 -21.81 -9.94 22.42
N GLY A 2 -21.81 -11.21 21.99
CA GLY A 2 -20.62 -12.04 22.08
C GLY A 2 -19.53 -11.52 21.11
N ALA A 3 -18.26 -11.88 21.34
CA ALA A 3 -17.15 -11.48 20.47
C ALA A 3 -17.38 -11.88 18.99
N GLY A 4 -18.15 -12.94 18.72
CA GLY A 4 -18.52 -13.40 17.38
C GLY A 4 -19.56 -12.53 16.64
N ASP A 5 -20.18 -11.55 17.31
CA ASP A 5 -21.18 -10.67 16.69
C ASP A 5 -20.59 -9.33 16.22
N LEU A 6 -19.34 -9.03 16.58
CA LEU A 6 -18.68 -7.79 16.24
C LEU A 6 -18.20 -7.79 14.78
N LEU A 7 -18.20 -6.61 14.19
CA LEU A 7 -17.77 -6.38 12.81
C LEU A 7 -16.53 -5.48 12.78
N GLY A 8 -15.64 -5.76 11.83
CA GLY A 8 -14.50 -4.91 11.53
C GLY A 8 -14.80 -3.96 10.38
N LEU A 9 -14.56 -2.68 10.58
CA LEU A 9 -14.65 -1.67 9.54
C LEU A 9 -13.27 -1.37 8.98
N GLY A 10 -13.06 -1.68 7.73
CA GLY A 10 -11.84 -1.33 7.02
C GLY A 10 -12.09 -0.21 6.00
N VAL A 11 -11.13 0.69 5.91
CA VAL A 11 -11.15 1.82 4.98
C VAL A 11 -9.88 1.80 4.14
N ASP A 12 -10.03 2.06 2.83
CA ASP A 12 -8.94 2.23 1.88
C ASP A 12 -9.09 3.58 1.18
N LEU A 13 -8.13 4.46 1.39
CA LEU A 13 -8.06 5.78 0.81
C LEU A 13 -7.13 5.74 -0.41
N GLY A 14 -7.69 5.48 -1.58
CA GLY A 14 -6.95 5.52 -2.84
C GLY A 14 -6.93 6.92 -3.47
N SER A 15 -6.07 7.14 -4.46
CA SER A 15 -5.97 8.43 -5.17
C SER A 15 -7.24 8.83 -5.94
N SER A 16 -8.08 7.87 -6.31
CA SER A 16 -9.33 8.09 -7.06
C SER A 16 -10.60 8.11 -6.21
N GLY A 17 -10.50 7.84 -4.89
CA GLY A 17 -11.65 7.79 -4.00
C GLY A 17 -11.45 6.87 -2.81
N LEU A 18 -12.48 6.80 -1.98
CA LEU A 18 -12.53 6.01 -0.77
C LEU A 18 -13.27 4.70 -1.02
N ARG A 19 -12.80 3.65 -0.35
CA ARG A 19 -13.48 2.35 -0.27
C ARG A 19 -13.63 1.97 1.20
N LEU A 20 -14.76 1.35 1.50
CA LEU A 20 -15.10 0.86 2.82
C LEU A 20 -15.54 -0.60 2.70
N ALA A 21 -15.09 -1.44 3.62
CA ALA A 21 -15.58 -2.82 3.76
C ALA A 21 -15.96 -3.10 5.21
N LEU A 22 -17.09 -3.75 5.39
CA LEU A 22 -17.55 -4.25 6.66
C LEU A 22 -17.35 -5.78 6.68
N VAL A 23 -16.54 -6.27 7.61
CA VAL A 23 -16.10 -7.66 7.67
C VAL A 23 -16.68 -8.34 8.91
N GLY A 24 -17.21 -9.54 8.71
CA GLY A 24 -17.73 -10.40 9.78
C GLY A 24 -16.67 -11.29 10.42
N ALA A 25 -17.09 -12.00 11.48
CA ALA A 25 -16.22 -12.94 12.19
C ALA A 25 -15.76 -14.16 11.34
N ASP A 26 -16.37 -14.39 10.20
CA ASP A 26 -15.93 -15.38 9.22
C ASP A 26 -14.83 -14.86 8.27
N GLY A 27 -14.42 -13.57 8.42
CA GLY A 27 -13.44 -12.89 7.58
C GLY A 27 -13.97 -12.43 6.23
N HIS A 28 -15.28 -12.66 5.93
CA HIS A 28 -15.90 -12.22 4.67
C HIS A 28 -16.50 -10.82 4.77
N SER A 29 -16.49 -10.11 3.62
CA SER A 29 -17.15 -8.81 3.51
C SER A 29 -18.66 -8.97 3.48
N LEU A 30 -19.35 -8.35 4.44
CA LEU A 30 -20.82 -8.24 4.49
C LEU A 30 -21.34 -7.09 3.65
N ALA A 31 -20.55 -6.02 3.51
CA ALA A 31 -20.87 -4.87 2.70
C ALA A 31 -19.59 -4.19 2.23
N GLU A 32 -19.59 -3.73 0.99
CA GLU A 32 -18.55 -2.86 0.45
C GLU A 32 -19.19 -1.61 -0.15
N ARG A 33 -18.56 -0.46 0.02
CA ARG A 33 -19.00 0.83 -0.52
C ARG A 33 -17.80 1.59 -1.05
N SER A 34 -18.03 2.42 -2.05
CA SER A 34 -17.01 3.32 -2.57
C SER A 34 -17.63 4.65 -2.99
N SER A 35 -16.84 5.70 -2.93
CA SER A 35 -17.19 7.02 -3.44
C SER A 35 -15.97 7.76 -3.94
N ALA A 36 -16.16 8.70 -4.84
CA ALA A 36 -15.17 9.75 -5.08
C ALA A 36 -15.04 10.64 -3.84
N TYR A 37 -13.94 11.36 -3.76
CA TYR A 37 -13.80 12.42 -2.75
C TYR A 37 -14.79 13.57 -3.04
N PRO A 38 -15.46 14.12 -2.03
CA PRO A 38 -16.39 15.25 -2.21
C PRO A 38 -15.67 16.58 -2.46
N ARG A 39 -14.34 16.62 -2.30
CA ARG A 39 -13.44 17.75 -2.52
C ARG A 39 -12.17 17.28 -3.24
N PRO A 40 -11.31 18.20 -3.72
CA PRO A 40 -10.03 17.83 -4.29
C PRO A 40 -9.24 16.86 -3.39
N PHE A 41 -8.48 15.97 -3.99
CA PHE A 41 -7.78 14.89 -3.28
C PHE A 41 -6.81 15.40 -2.20
N GLU A 42 -6.25 16.60 -2.41
CA GLU A 42 -5.34 17.26 -1.49
C GLU A 42 -6.04 17.98 -0.32
N ASP A 43 -7.39 18.08 -0.33
CA ASP A 43 -8.15 18.69 0.76
C ASP A 43 -8.46 17.66 1.85
N PRO A 44 -7.85 17.76 3.07
CA PRO A 44 -8.09 16.79 4.15
C PRO A 44 -9.55 16.71 4.60
N GLU A 45 -10.30 17.81 4.50
CA GLU A 45 -11.72 17.84 4.83
C GLU A 45 -12.54 16.95 3.89
N GLY A 46 -12.09 16.78 2.63
CA GLY A 46 -12.67 15.83 1.69
C GLY A 46 -12.53 14.39 2.14
N TRP A 47 -11.42 14.03 2.75
CA TRP A 47 -11.21 12.68 3.30
C TRP A 47 -12.14 12.39 4.45
N ARG A 48 -12.24 13.33 5.41
CA ARG A 48 -13.12 13.22 6.59
C ARG A 48 -14.60 13.15 6.19
N GLN A 49 -15.05 14.06 5.33
CA GLN A 49 -16.43 14.10 4.85
C GLN A 49 -16.81 12.86 4.06
N GLY A 50 -15.91 12.40 3.16
CA GLY A 50 -16.13 11.18 2.38
C GLY A 50 -16.24 9.95 3.27
N LEU A 51 -15.35 9.78 4.25
CA LEU A 51 -15.42 8.70 5.23
C LEU A 51 -16.72 8.74 6.03
N ALA A 52 -17.07 9.91 6.58
CA ALA A 52 -18.31 10.07 7.33
C ALA A 52 -19.55 9.71 6.50
N THR A 53 -19.60 10.17 5.24
CA THR A 53 -20.69 9.85 4.31
C THR A 53 -20.81 8.35 4.07
N LEU A 54 -19.70 7.66 3.79
CA LEU A 54 -19.73 6.21 3.54
C LEU A 54 -20.16 5.42 4.78
N VAL A 55 -19.68 5.80 5.97
CA VAL A 55 -20.05 5.13 7.23
C VAL A 55 -21.52 5.35 7.55
N THR A 56 -22.02 6.58 7.46
CA THR A 56 -23.42 6.87 7.78
C THR A 56 -24.40 6.27 6.78
N ALA A 57 -23.97 5.99 5.55
CA ALA A 57 -24.75 5.26 4.54
C ALA A 57 -24.92 3.75 4.85
N LEU A 58 -24.16 3.20 5.79
CA LEU A 58 -24.37 1.82 6.23
C LEU A 58 -25.66 1.70 7.03
N PRO A 59 -26.40 0.57 6.94
CA PRO A 59 -27.56 0.31 7.77
C PRO A 59 -27.24 0.43 9.27
N GLN A 60 -28.14 1.05 10.04
CA GLN A 60 -27.92 1.32 11.47
C GLN A 60 -27.63 0.04 12.26
N HIS A 61 -28.35 -1.06 11.98
CA HIS A 61 -28.16 -2.33 12.68
C HIS A 61 -26.76 -2.93 12.45
N LEU A 62 -26.12 -2.64 11.31
CA LEU A 62 -24.72 -3.03 11.05
C LEU A 62 -23.75 -2.09 11.76
N ARG A 63 -24.00 -0.77 11.70
CA ARG A 63 -23.14 0.22 12.36
C ARG A 63 -23.01 -0.05 13.86
N GLN A 64 -24.10 -0.42 14.52
CA GLN A 64 -24.13 -0.73 15.95
C GLN A 64 -23.34 -1.99 16.34
N ARG A 65 -22.88 -2.78 15.37
CA ARG A 65 -22.06 -3.97 15.58
C ARG A 65 -20.58 -3.74 15.27
N ILE A 66 -20.19 -2.54 14.81
CA ILE A 66 -18.80 -2.25 14.48
C ILE A 66 -18.00 -2.16 15.78
N GLY A 67 -17.10 -3.14 15.98
CA GLY A 67 -16.25 -3.24 17.16
C GLY A 67 -14.89 -2.56 17.00
N ALA A 68 -14.38 -2.46 15.76
CA ALA A 68 -13.09 -1.83 15.48
C ALA A 68 -13.04 -1.25 14.06
N ILE A 69 -12.18 -0.23 13.86
CA ILE A 69 -11.94 0.45 12.59
C ILE A 69 -10.44 0.59 12.34
N ALA A 70 -9.99 0.26 11.10
CA ALA A 70 -8.63 0.50 10.63
C ALA A 70 -8.63 1.16 9.24
N ILE A 71 -7.66 2.05 8.99
CA ILE A 71 -7.58 2.86 7.77
C ILE A 71 -6.26 2.62 7.06
N ALA A 72 -6.31 2.23 5.78
CA ALA A 72 -5.17 2.33 4.88
C ALA A 72 -5.23 3.66 4.13
N GLY A 73 -4.10 4.38 4.09
CA GLY A 73 -3.97 5.63 3.36
C GLY A 73 -3.03 5.52 2.18
N THR A 74 -3.23 6.36 1.17
CA THR A 74 -2.29 6.48 0.06
C THR A 74 -0.91 6.89 0.59
N SER A 75 0.07 6.06 0.34
CA SER A 75 1.43 6.25 0.86
C SER A 75 2.03 7.59 0.43
N GLY A 76 2.65 8.29 1.36
CA GLY A 76 3.43 9.50 1.10
C GLY A 76 2.62 10.79 0.97
N ILE A 77 1.31 10.78 1.18
CA ILE A 77 0.53 12.01 1.33
C ILE A 77 0.80 12.59 2.72
N LEU A 78 1.17 13.85 2.77
CA LEU A 78 1.55 14.52 4.02
C LEU A 78 0.86 15.88 4.13
N LEU A 79 0.36 16.18 5.32
CA LEU A 79 -0.18 17.51 5.64
C LEU A 79 0.44 18.06 6.91
N ARG A 80 0.36 19.38 7.05
CA ARG A 80 0.59 20.12 8.30
C ARG A 80 -0.75 20.48 8.92
N CYS A 81 -0.91 20.24 10.20
CA CYS A 81 -2.12 20.59 10.97
C CYS A 81 -1.73 21.13 12.33
N SER A 82 -2.66 21.79 13.02
CA SER A 82 -2.50 22.19 14.43
C SER A 82 -2.60 20.98 15.37
N ALA A 83 -2.28 21.17 16.63
CA ALA A 83 -2.34 20.13 17.66
C ALA A 83 -3.77 19.54 17.84
N ASP A 84 -4.81 20.30 17.53
CA ASP A 84 -6.21 19.88 17.51
C ASP A 84 -6.67 19.33 16.14
N GLY A 85 -5.72 19.10 15.23
CA GLY A 85 -5.95 18.49 13.93
C GLY A 85 -6.46 19.41 12.83
N ALA A 86 -6.65 20.73 13.07
CA ALA A 86 -7.11 21.63 12.02
C ALA A 86 -6.04 21.78 10.91
N PRO A 87 -6.35 21.47 9.64
CA PRO A 87 -5.39 21.56 8.55
C PRO A 87 -4.85 22.99 8.38
N ARG A 88 -3.54 23.11 8.12
CA ARG A 88 -2.87 24.38 7.83
C ARG A 88 -2.77 24.66 6.32
N GLY A 89 -3.61 24.04 5.53
CA GLY A 89 -3.66 24.14 4.08
C GLY A 89 -3.89 22.78 3.44
N LEU A 90 -3.65 22.70 2.14
CA LEU A 90 -3.77 21.47 1.40
C LEU A 90 -2.62 20.51 1.74
N ALA A 91 -2.88 19.22 1.67
CA ALA A 91 -1.87 18.19 1.77
C ALA A 91 -0.99 18.17 0.50
N LEU A 92 0.25 17.74 0.63
CA LEU A 92 1.09 17.42 -0.52
C LEU A 92 0.89 15.94 -0.89
N SER A 93 0.43 15.70 -2.12
CA SER A 93 0.17 14.36 -2.62
C SER A 93 1.47 13.60 -2.93
N TYR A 94 1.39 12.30 -3.06
CA TYR A 94 2.52 11.44 -3.42
C TYR A 94 3.15 11.81 -4.79
N ALA A 95 2.40 12.44 -5.67
CA ALA A 95 2.86 12.92 -6.97
C ALA A 95 3.68 14.21 -6.88
N THR A 96 3.61 14.91 -5.73
CA THR A 96 4.36 16.16 -5.53
C THR A 96 5.83 15.86 -5.26
N ALA A 97 6.70 16.14 -6.22
CA ALA A 97 8.13 16.13 -6.03
C ALA A 97 8.61 17.48 -5.47
N CYS A 98 9.67 17.44 -4.66
CA CYS A 98 10.28 18.61 -4.03
C CYS A 98 11.80 18.64 -4.34
N PRO A 99 12.20 18.83 -5.61
CA PRO A 99 13.61 18.77 -6.01
C PRO A 99 14.47 19.84 -5.34
N GLU A 100 13.90 20.97 -4.94
CA GLU A 100 14.55 22.01 -4.18
C GLU A 100 15.04 21.55 -2.80
N GLN A 101 14.54 20.43 -2.29
CA GLN A 101 14.93 19.87 -1.01
C GLN A 101 16.12 18.89 -1.10
N ILE A 102 16.59 18.54 -2.31
CA ILE A 102 17.68 17.57 -2.50
C ILE A 102 18.92 17.91 -1.67
N PRO A 103 19.42 19.17 -1.63
CA PRO A 103 20.58 19.49 -0.81
C PRO A 103 20.35 19.26 0.69
N THR A 104 19.16 19.59 1.19
CA THR A 104 18.78 19.39 2.59
C THR A 104 18.65 17.88 2.91
N LEU A 105 18.05 17.10 2.00
CA LEU A 105 17.95 15.65 2.15
C LEU A 105 19.32 14.98 2.26
N ALA A 106 20.27 15.37 1.38
CA ALA A 106 21.63 14.83 1.39
C ALA A 106 22.38 15.10 2.71
N ALA A 107 22.04 16.18 3.41
CA ALA A 107 22.60 16.50 4.73
C ALA A 107 21.92 15.75 5.88
N LEU A 108 20.69 15.29 5.68
CA LEU A 108 19.87 14.69 6.75
C LEU A 108 19.85 13.17 6.74
N VAL A 109 19.90 12.54 5.57
CA VAL A 109 19.72 11.09 5.45
C VAL A 109 20.73 10.47 4.49
N PRO A 110 21.11 9.19 4.70
CA PRO A 110 22.03 8.50 3.80
C PRO A 110 21.48 8.43 2.38
N GLU A 111 22.37 8.56 1.41
CA GLU A 111 22.04 8.34 0.00
C GLU A 111 21.45 6.94 -0.23
N GLY A 112 20.44 6.83 -1.08
CA GLY A 112 19.74 5.56 -1.34
C GLY A 112 18.80 5.09 -0.23
N GLY A 113 18.75 5.79 0.92
CA GLY A 113 17.79 5.47 1.99
C GLY A 113 16.33 5.79 1.59
N PRO A 114 15.34 5.18 2.26
CA PRO A 114 13.92 5.35 1.91
C PRO A 114 13.44 6.81 2.01
N ALA A 115 14.06 7.63 2.85
CA ALA A 115 13.74 9.04 3.04
C ALA A 115 14.52 10.01 2.12
N ALA A 116 15.51 9.53 1.35
CA ALA A 116 16.41 10.38 0.54
C ALA A 116 15.77 10.89 -0.77
N SER A 117 14.58 10.46 -1.11
CA SER A 117 13.94 10.80 -2.39
C SER A 117 13.27 12.18 -2.36
N ALA A 118 13.50 12.99 -3.40
CA ALA A 118 12.78 14.24 -3.64
C ALA A 118 11.25 14.05 -3.78
N SER A 119 10.80 12.83 -4.08
CA SER A 119 9.40 12.41 -4.07
C SER A 119 9.02 11.67 -2.78
N GLY A 120 9.79 11.80 -1.71
CA GLY A 120 9.54 11.17 -0.40
C GLY A 120 8.77 12.08 0.56
N SER A 121 8.30 11.47 1.66
CA SER A 121 7.58 12.22 2.71
C SER A 121 8.48 13.24 3.40
N LEU A 122 9.78 12.96 3.56
CA LEU A 122 10.71 13.90 4.18
C LEU A 122 10.86 15.19 3.34
N ALA A 123 10.99 15.06 2.00
CA ALA A 123 11.06 16.22 1.12
C ALA A 123 9.80 17.08 1.22
N ARG A 124 8.61 16.46 1.29
CA ARG A 124 7.32 17.16 1.50
C ARG A 124 7.24 17.81 2.87
N ALA A 125 7.74 17.13 3.93
CA ALA A 125 7.80 17.70 5.28
C ALA A 125 8.63 18.99 5.30
N LEU A 126 9.81 18.97 4.69
CA LEU A 126 10.68 20.12 4.58
C LEU A 126 10.02 21.28 3.82
N ARG A 127 9.33 20.99 2.72
CA ARG A 127 8.55 21.99 1.97
C ARG A 127 7.41 22.57 2.81
N LEU A 128 6.58 21.72 3.42
CA LEU A 128 5.47 22.15 4.27
C LEU A 128 5.95 22.99 5.45
N TRP A 129 7.12 22.64 6.01
CA TRP A 129 7.68 23.38 7.13
C TRP A 129 8.27 24.72 6.71
N GLY A 130 8.98 24.78 5.59
CA GLY A 130 9.62 25.98 5.07
C GLY A 130 8.66 27.00 4.44
N SER A 131 7.46 26.57 4.04
CA SER A 131 6.49 27.44 3.33
C SER A 131 5.68 28.37 4.24
N PHE A 132 5.82 28.25 5.56
CA PHE A 132 5.07 29.10 6.50
C PHE A 132 5.99 30.09 7.21
N PRO A 133 5.56 31.36 7.36
CA PRO A 133 6.29 32.36 8.13
C PRO A 133 6.56 31.88 9.55
N GLN A 134 7.70 32.26 10.11
CA GLN A 134 8.13 31.95 11.49
C GLN A 134 7.18 32.43 12.59
N ALA A 135 6.12 33.18 12.26
CA ALA A 135 5.11 33.71 13.17
C ALA A 135 4.11 32.67 13.70
N LEU A 136 4.06 31.46 13.12
CA LEU A 136 3.23 30.38 13.67
C LEU A 136 4.10 29.58 14.64
N ASN A 137 3.65 29.47 15.88
CA ASN A 137 4.37 28.77 16.96
C ASN A 137 4.67 27.32 16.55
N PRO A 138 5.94 26.97 16.24
CA PRO A 138 6.29 25.64 15.72
C PRO A 138 5.90 24.52 16.71
N SER A 139 5.83 24.82 17.99
CA SER A 139 5.49 23.86 19.04
C SER A 139 4.02 23.39 19.04
N GLN A 140 3.17 23.96 18.18
CA GLN A 140 1.74 23.62 18.11
C GLN A 140 1.32 22.99 16.79
N ASP A 141 2.22 22.83 15.83
CA ASP A 141 1.89 22.23 14.54
C ASP A 141 2.43 20.80 14.44
N LEU A 142 1.70 19.97 13.73
CA LEU A 142 1.95 18.56 13.54
C LEU A 142 2.13 18.25 12.04
N LEU A 143 2.94 17.23 11.73
CA LEU A 143 3.06 16.62 10.41
C LEU A 143 2.41 15.24 10.45
N ARG A 144 1.38 15.01 9.63
CA ARG A 144 0.62 13.76 9.64
C ARG A 144 0.41 13.23 8.22
N HIS A 145 0.56 11.93 8.06
CA HIS A 145 0.13 11.27 6.84
C HIS A 145 -1.40 11.18 6.79
N GLN A 146 -1.96 10.93 5.62
CA GLN A 146 -3.40 10.89 5.37
C GLN A 146 -4.15 9.96 6.35
N ALA A 147 -3.69 8.70 6.47
CA ALA A 147 -4.31 7.74 7.39
C ALA A 147 -4.13 8.15 8.86
N ASP A 148 -2.93 8.65 9.23
CA ASP A 148 -2.61 9.09 10.58
C ASP A 148 -3.49 10.27 11.00
N TRP A 149 -3.75 11.21 10.07
CA TRP A 149 -4.63 12.35 10.35
C TRP A 149 -6.08 11.94 10.58
N LEU A 150 -6.62 11.02 9.77
CA LEU A 150 -7.97 10.49 9.96
C LEU A 150 -8.07 9.63 11.23
N MET A 151 -7.05 8.86 11.55
CA MET A 151 -6.94 8.14 12.81
C MET A 151 -6.98 9.10 14.00
N GLY A 152 -6.25 10.22 13.90
CA GLY A 152 -6.30 11.29 14.90
C GLY A 152 -7.69 11.90 15.05
N TRP A 153 -8.41 12.12 13.94
CA TRP A 153 -9.80 12.58 13.99
C TRP A 153 -10.72 11.58 14.70
N LEU A 154 -10.59 10.28 14.42
CA LEU A 154 -11.39 9.25 15.07
C LEU A 154 -11.16 9.19 16.59
N LEU A 155 -9.93 9.46 17.04
CA LEU A 155 -9.53 9.46 18.45
C LEU A 155 -9.70 10.82 19.15
N ALA A 156 -9.86 11.93 18.41
CA ALA A 156 -9.62 13.31 18.86
C ALA A 156 -8.20 13.47 19.48
N ASP A 157 -7.23 12.75 18.95
CA ASP A 157 -5.83 12.71 19.41
C ASP A 157 -4.88 12.50 18.22
N TRP A 158 -4.23 13.56 17.78
CA TRP A 158 -3.36 13.54 16.59
C TRP A 158 -1.89 13.26 16.91
N ARG A 159 -1.54 12.81 18.10
CA ARG A 159 -0.14 12.47 18.42
C ARG A 159 0.35 11.23 17.68
N TRP A 160 -0.53 10.30 17.29
CA TRP A 160 -0.18 8.99 16.76
C TRP A 160 0.11 9.00 15.25
N GLY A 161 1.01 8.10 14.84
CA GLY A 161 1.27 7.73 13.45
C GLY A 161 1.61 6.24 13.33
N GLU A 162 1.47 5.67 12.13
CA GLU A 162 1.79 4.28 11.86
C GLU A 162 3.17 4.17 11.18
N GLU A 163 3.97 3.17 11.59
CA GLU A 163 5.37 3.00 11.20
C GLU A 163 5.62 2.98 9.68
N ALA A 164 4.82 2.21 8.92
CA ALA A 164 5.05 2.06 7.48
C ALA A 164 4.74 3.34 6.69
N ASN A 165 3.76 4.14 7.13
CA ASN A 165 3.50 5.46 6.57
C ASN A 165 4.69 6.40 6.79
N ASN A 166 5.36 6.29 7.92
CA ASN A 166 6.41 7.22 8.34
C ASN A 166 7.84 6.80 7.94
N LEU A 167 8.01 5.63 7.30
CA LEU A 167 9.30 5.13 6.83
C LEU A 167 10.04 6.15 5.92
N ARG A 168 9.32 6.74 4.97
CA ARG A 168 9.86 7.73 4.03
C ARG A 168 9.97 9.15 4.63
N LEU A 169 9.54 9.33 5.87
CA LEU A 169 9.73 10.54 6.67
C LEU A 169 11.00 10.46 7.54
N GLY A 170 11.62 9.28 7.63
CA GLY A 170 12.88 9.06 8.34
C GLY A 170 12.76 8.20 9.60
N TRP A 171 11.68 7.40 9.72
CA TRP A 171 11.58 6.39 10.76
C TRP A 171 12.48 5.19 10.48
N ASP A 172 13.29 4.81 11.45
CA ASP A 172 14.10 3.58 11.42
C ASP A 172 13.30 2.43 12.06
N GLN A 173 12.72 1.58 11.24
CA GLN A 173 11.94 0.43 11.73
C GLN A 173 12.77 -0.66 12.39
N GLN A 174 14.09 -0.72 12.16
CA GLN A 174 14.96 -1.68 12.82
C GLN A 174 15.32 -1.20 14.23
N GLN A 175 15.62 0.08 14.38
CA GLN A 175 16.00 0.68 15.66
C GLN A 175 14.80 1.22 16.46
N GLN A 176 13.59 1.20 15.86
CA GLN A 176 12.35 1.71 16.46
C GLN A 176 12.50 3.15 16.99
N ARG A 177 13.10 4.01 16.17
CA ARG A 177 13.31 5.42 16.48
C ARG A 177 13.40 6.28 15.23
N TRP A 178 13.16 7.55 15.37
CA TRP A 178 13.50 8.52 14.32
C TRP A 178 15.00 8.56 14.09
N ALA A 179 15.43 8.68 12.83
CA ALA A 179 16.85 8.88 12.51
C ALA A 179 17.40 10.07 13.32
N GLY A 180 18.61 9.94 13.87
CA GLY A 180 19.15 10.95 14.78
C GLY A 180 19.23 12.35 14.19
N SER A 181 19.53 12.45 12.88
CA SER A 181 19.53 13.71 12.13
C SER A 181 18.13 14.34 12.02
N ILE A 182 17.08 13.53 11.97
CA ILE A 182 15.68 13.98 11.94
C ILE A 182 15.22 14.37 13.34
N ALA A 183 15.52 13.55 14.35
CA ALA A 183 15.20 13.83 15.76
C ALA A 183 15.86 15.11 16.29
N ALA A 184 16.99 15.52 15.73
CA ALA A 184 17.69 16.74 16.08
C ALA A 184 17.14 18.02 15.40
N GLN A 185 16.16 17.90 14.50
CA GLN A 185 15.60 19.06 13.81
C GLN A 185 14.70 19.90 14.73
N PRO A 186 14.66 21.23 14.56
CA PRO A 186 13.79 22.10 15.34
C PRO A 186 12.30 21.76 15.24
N TRP A 187 11.91 21.10 14.14
CA TRP A 187 10.54 20.67 13.86
C TRP A 187 10.26 19.21 14.28
N ALA A 188 11.22 18.52 14.93
CA ALA A 188 11.05 17.12 15.34
C ALA A 188 9.85 16.90 16.27
N GLN A 189 9.47 17.89 17.05
CA GLN A 189 8.27 17.87 17.89
C GLN A 189 6.95 17.79 17.11
N ALA A 190 6.96 18.10 15.80
CA ALA A 190 5.81 17.95 14.93
C ALA A 190 5.58 16.49 14.46
N LEU A 191 6.59 15.63 14.64
CA LEU A 191 6.53 14.23 14.24
C LEU A 191 5.58 13.43 15.16
N PRO A 192 4.92 12.37 14.63
CA PRO A 192 4.06 11.53 15.46
C PRO A 192 4.85 10.62 16.41
N GLU A 193 4.20 10.21 17.49
CA GLU A 193 4.55 9.00 18.22
C GLU A 193 4.11 7.80 17.40
N LEU A 194 5.04 6.89 17.09
CA LEU A 194 4.77 5.82 16.14
C LEU A 194 4.38 4.51 16.81
N VAL A 195 3.44 3.83 16.19
CA VAL A 195 2.98 2.50 16.58
C VAL A 195 3.00 1.56 15.39
N ALA A 196 3.15 0.28 15.66
CA ALA A 196 3.05 -0.75 14.64
C ALA A 196 1.62 -0.84 14.10
N GLY A 197 1.49 -1.12 12.80
CA GLY A 197 0.18 -1.43 12.21
C GLY A 197 -0.49 -2.58 12.95
N GLY A 198 -1.80 -2.49 13.16
CA GLY A 198 -2.59 -3.44 13.95
C GLY A 198 -2.68 -3.12 15.44
N THR A 199 -1.96 -2.10 15.93
CA THR A 199 -2.05 -1.69 17.35
C THR A 199 -3.39 -1.02 17.64
N GLY A 200 -4.11 -1.50 18.65
CA GLY A 200 -5.30 -0.84 19.18
C GLY A 200 -4.92 0.41 19.97
N LEU A 201 -5.52 1.56 19.64
CA LEU A 201 -5.18 2.86 20.21
C LEU A 201 -6.22 3.37 21.22
N GLY A 202 -7.38 2.72 21.26
CA GLY A 202 -8.46 3.09 22.16
C GLY A 202 -9.80 3.31 21.45
N PRO A 203 -10.83 3.68 22.19
CA PRO A 203 -12.17 3.86 21.64
C PRO A 203 -12.28 5.16 20.83
N LEU A 204 -13.29 5.19 19.96
CA LEU A 204 -13.68 6.42 19.26
C LEU A 204 -13.93 7.58 20.22
N ALA A 205 -13.52 8.78 19.82
CA ALA A 205 -13.97 9.99 20.51
C ALA A 205 -15.49 10.08 20.53
N ALA A 206 -16.08 10.43 21.67
CA ALA A 206 -17.53 10.40 21.88
C ALA A 206 -18.31 11.22 20.84
N ALA A 207 -17.81 12.40 20.46
CA ALA A 207 -18.44 13.25 19.45
C ALA A 207 -18.39 12.58 18.05
N VAL A 208 -17.30 11.90 17.72
CA VAL A 208 -17.13 11.19 16.44
C VAL A 208 -18.02 9.94 16.40
N ALA A 209 -18.07 9.17 17.50
CA ALA A 209 -18.95 8.00 17.61
C ALA A 209 -20.43 8.42 17.40
N ALA A 210 -20.86 9.50 18.04
CA ALA A 210 -22.21 10.04 17.88
C ALA A 210 -22.49 10.51 16.43
N SER A 211 -21.56 11.24 15.82
CA SER A 211 -21.72 11.76 14.45
C SER A 211 -21.79 10.66 13.38
N LEU A 212 -21.04 9.56 13.58
CA LEU A 212 -21.02 8.41 12.69
C LEU A 212 -22.12 7.38 13.02
N GLY A 213 -22.77 7.48 14.17
CA GLY A 213 -23.73 6.51 14.69
C GLY A 213 -23.08 5.16 14.97
N LEU A 214 -21.85 5.15 15.46
CA LEU A 214 -21.06 3.98 15.86
C LEU A 214 -21.10 3.79 17.39
N PRO A 215 -20.85 2.56 17.89
CA PRO A 215 -20.71 2.36 19.33
C PRO A 215 -19.53 3.17 19.88
N PRO A 216 -19.68 3.83 21.05
CA PRO A 216 -18.56 4.53 21.69
C PRO A 216 -17.40 3.60 22.06
N SER A 217 -17.67 2.29 22.21
CA SER A 217 -16.65 1.26 22.48
C SER A 217 -15.87 0.79 21.25
N CYS A 218 -16.24 1.25 20.04
CA CYS A 218 -15.54 0.87 18.81
C CYS A 218 -14.08 1.31 18.90
N GLN A 219 -13.16 0.36 18.71
CA GLN A 219 -11.72 0.59 18.84
C GLN A 219 -11.15 1.18 17.54
N VAL A 220 -10.30 2.16 17.66
CA VAL A 220 -9.47 2.67 16.55
C VAL A 220 -8.17 1.89 16.53
N VAL A 221 -7.83 1.35 15.38
CA VAL A 221 -6.66 0.50 15.17
C VAL A 221 -5.74 1.17 14.16
N ALA A 222 -4.45 1.20 14.45
CA ALA A 222 -3.45 1.67 13.51
C ALA A 222 -3.51 0.83 12.23
N GLY A 223 -3.77 1.47 11.10
CA GLY A 223 -3.86 0.81 9.82
C GLY A 223 -2.50 0.62 9.15
N SER A 224 -2.42 0.94 7.85
CA SER A 224 -1.14 0.89 7.11
C SER A 224 -1.21 1.74 5.84
N THR A 225 -0.24 1.55 4.92
CA THR A 225 -0.29 2.11 3.56
C THR A 225 -1.22 1.28 2.67
N ASP A 226 -1.77 1.91 1.61
CA ASP A 226 -2.52 1.25 0.54
C ASP A 226 -1.75 0.07 -0.08
N GLY A 227 -0.43 0.26 -0.30
CA GLY A 227 0.45 -0.77 -0.85
C GLY A 227 0.60 -2.00 0.08
N ASN A 228 0.60 -1.81 1.40
CA ASN A 228 0.62 -2.93 2.35
C ASN A 228 -0.78 -3.57 2.47
N ALA A 229 -1.83 -2.76 2.48
CA ALA A 229 -3.20 -3.24 2.59
C ALA A 229 -3.59 -4.17 1.43
N ILE A 230 -3.16 -3.88 0.19
CA ILE A 230 -3.43 -4.76 -0.96
C ILE A 230 -2.65 -6.08 -0.87
N VAL A 231 -1.46 -6.09 -0.26
CA VAL A 231 -0.72 -7.34 0.02
C VAL A 231 -1.46 -8.17 1.05
N LEU A 232 -1.90 -7.55 2.16
CA LEU A 232 -2.71 -8.22 3.18
C LEU A 232 -4.05 -8.72 2.63
N ALA A 233 -4.60 -8.05 1.61
CA ALA A 233 -5.84 -8.47 0.94
C ALA A 233 -5.70 -9.81 0.22
N ALA A 234 -4.49 -10.17 -0.23
CA ALA A 234 -4.22 -11.50 -0.79
C ALA A 234 -4.29 -12.61 0.26
N ALA A 235 -4.25 -12.27 1.56
CA ALA A 235 -4.19 -13.20 2.70
C ALA A 235 -3.03 -14.20 2.55
N PRO A 236 -1.77 -13.75 2.43
CA PRO A 236 -0.63 -14.64 2.27
C PRO A 236 -0.38 -15.45 3.55
N GLY A 237 -0.15 -16.75 3.37
CA GLY A 237 0.34 -17.66 4.40
C GLY A 237 1.85 -17.84 4.33
N PRO A 238 2.40 -18.71 5.20
CA PRO A 238 3.82 -19.07 5.15
C PRO A 238 4.22 -19.61 3.77
N GLY A 239 5.34 -19.12 3.24
CA GLY A 239 5.85 -19.52 1.92
C GLY A 239 5.16 -18.85 0.73
N ASP A 240 4.16 -18.00 0.94
CA ASP A 240 3.50 -17.26 -0.14
C ASP A 240 4.29 -15.98 -0.50
N GLY A 241 4.47 -15.78 -1.81
CA GLY A 241 4.80 -14.48 -2.38
C GLY A 241 3.54 -13.78 -2.88
N VAL A 242 3.50 -12.47 -2.81
CA VAL A 242 2.42 -11.64 -3.38
C VAL A 242 2.97 -10.80 -4.51
N ALA A 243 2.41 -10.98 -5.72
CA ALA A 243 2.70 -10.16 -6.88
C ALA A 243 1.53 -9.19 -7.14
N VAL A 244 1.80 -7.90 -7.01
CA VAL A 244 0.84 -6.84 -7.36
C VAL A 244 1.05 -6.49 -8.82
N LEU A 245 0.12 -6.91 -9.66
CA LEU A 245 0.15 -6.72 -11.11
C LEU A 245 -0.58 -5.43 -11.50
N GLY A 246 0.03 -4.31 -11.17
CA GLY A 246 -0.46 -2.96 -11.44
C GLY A 246 0.23 -2.30 -12.64
N THR A 247 0.21 -0.97 -12.68
CA THR A 247 1.02 -0.19 -13.64
C THR A 247 2.50 -0.57 -13.55
N THR A 248 2.98 -0.82 -12.34
CA THR A 248 4.27 -1.42 -12.02
C THR A 248 4.08 -2.82 -11.44
N LEU A 249 5.10 -3.67 -11.53
CA LEU A 249 5.14 -4.96 -10.88
C LEU A 249 5.75 -4.81 -9.49
N VAL A 250 5.00 -5.15 -8.44
CA VAL A 250 5.50 -5.14 -7.06
C VAL A 250 5.49 -6.55 -6.50
N LEU A 251 6.62 -6.98 -5.95
CA LEU A 251 6.79 -8.29 -5.33
C LEU A 251 6.97 -8.12 -3.82
N LYS A 252 6.22 -8.88 -3.03
CA LYS A 252 6.27 -8.84 -1.58
C LYS A 252 6.13 -10.23 -0.98
N GLN A 253 6.88 -10.49 0.10
CA GLN A 253 6.74 -11.70 0.91
C GLN A 253 7.08 -11.43 2.36
N PHE A 254 6.58 -12.24 3.27
CA PHE A 254 7.01 -12.20 4.66
C PHE A 254 8.38 -12.88 4.83
N SER A 255 9.21 -12.28 5.68
CA SER A 255 10.57 -12.73 5.99
C SER A 255 10.80 -12.62 7.50
N PRO A 256 11.60 -13.50 8.11
CA PRO A 256 11.98 -13.41 9.51
C PRO A 256 12.88 -12.20 9.81
N GLN A 257 13.56 -11.66 8.80
CA GLN A 257 14.48 -10.53 8.93
C GLN A 257 14.34 -9.56 7.74
N PRO A 258 14.71 -8.29 7.92
CA PRO A 258 14.77 -7.33 6.82
C PRO A 258 15.91 -7.70 5.86
N LEU A 259 15.78 -7.30 4.60
CA LEU A 259 16.78 -7.54 3.57
C LEU A 259 17.52 -6.25 3.22
N ALA A 260 18.82 -6.34 3.02
CA ALA A 260 19.63 -5.24 2.51
C ALA A 260 19.94 -5.45 1.03
N GLY A 261 19.52 -4.51 0.18
CA GLY A 261 19.78 -4.57 -1.27
C GLY A 261 19.15 -3.40 -2.00
N ALA A 262 19.74 -3.03 -3.11
CA ALA A 262 19.24 -1.95 -3.96
C ALA A 262 17.83 -2.28 -4.47
N GLY A 263 16.94 -1.31 -4.46
CA GLY A 263 15.54 -1.45 -4.88
C GLY A 263 14.66 -2.26 -3.93
N VAL A 264 15.22 -2.79 -2.81
CA VAL A 264 14.45 -3.54 -1.80
C VAL A 264 13.87 -2.60 -0.76
N SER A 265 12.63 -2.84 -0.41
CA SER A 265 11.93 -2.15 0.68
C SER A 265 11.48 -3.15 1.75
N ASN A 266 11.58 -2.74 2.99
CA ASN A 266 11.18 -3.50 4.16
C ASN A 266 10.09 -2.73 4.90
N HIS A 267 9.02 -3.42 5.30
CA HIS A 267 7.96 -2.88 6.13
C HIS A 267 7.72 -3.84 7.30
N ARG A 268 7.44 -3.31 8.47
CA ARG A 268 7.10 -4.14 9.62
C ARG A 268 5.59 -4.20 9.76
N LEU A 269 5.01 -5.39 9.66
CA LEU A 269 3.57 -5.63 9.73
C LEU A 269 3.28 -6.81 10.66
N GLY A 270 2.46 -6.58 11.68
CA GLY A 270 2.09 -7.66 12.62
C GLY A 270 3.28 -8.35 13.29
N GLY A 271 4.38 -7.61 13.53
CA GLY A 271 5.60 -8.16 14.12
C GLY A 271 6.54 -8.89 13.16
N GLN A 272 6.15 -9.04 11.89
CA GLN A 272 6.96 -9.68 10.83
C GLN A 272 7.48 -8.65 9.83
N TRP A 273 8.51 -9.02 9.07
CA TRP A 273 9.01 -8.19 7.98
C TRP A 273 8.33 -8.53 6.67
N LEU A 274 7.67 -7.56 6.04
CA LEU A 274 7.20 -7.62 4.67
C LEU A 274 8.29 -7.03 3.78
N VAL A 275 9.02 -7.90 3.08
CA VAL A 275 10.16 -7.53 2.22
C VAL A 275 9.77 -7.60 0.76
N GLY A 276 10.44 -6.84 -0.10
CA GLY A 276 10.22 -6.92 -1.54
C GLY A 276 10.69 -5.70 -2.29
N GLY A 277 10.36 -5.64 -3.57
CA GLY A 277 10.75 -4.55 -4.46
C GLY A 277 9.69 -4.24 -5.50
N ALA A 278 9.89 -3.14 -6.21
CA ALA A 278 8.99 -2.69 -7.27
C ALA A 278 9.79 -2.43 -8.54
N SER A 279 9.47 -3.19 -9.60
CA SER A 279 9.99 -2.95 -10.95
C SER A 279 9.32 -1.72 -11.58
N ASN A 280 10.04 -1.03 -12.46
CA ASN A 280 9.45 -0.03 -13.34
C ASN A 280 8.57 -0.69 -14.42
N GLY A 281 8.88 -1.94 -14.81
CA GLY A 281 8.03 -2.77 -15.65
C GLY A 281 6.73 -3.16 -14.96
N GLY A 282 5.68 -3.38 -15.73
CA GLY A 282 4.37 -3.81 -15.25
C GLY A 282 3.30 -3.71 -16.33
N ALA A 283 2.05 -3.97 -15.97
CA ALA A 283 0.94 -3.93 -16.92
C ALA A 283 0.72 -2.54 -17.58
N GLY A 284 1.29 -1.48 -17.00
CA GLY A 284 1.27 -0.15 -17.59
C GLY A 284 1.95 -0.07 -18.95
N VAL A 285 3.01 -0.86 -19.18
CA VAL A 285 3.73 -0.91 -20.47
C VAL A 285 2.83 -1.46 -21.59
N LEU A 286 1.95 -2.40 -21.28
CA LEU A 286 1.04 -3.00 -22.27
C LEU A 286 0.11 -1.96 -22.89
N ARG A 287 -0.27 -0.93 -22.12
CA ARG A 287 -1.16 0.15 -22.57
C ARG A 287 -0.51 1.11 -23.57
N GLN A 288 0.82 1.05 -23.75
CA GLN A 288 1.50 1.77 -24.84
C GLN A 288 1.20 1.17 -26.20
N PHE A 289 0.75 -0.10 -26.25
CA PHE A 289 0.55 -0.87 -27.48
C PHE A 289 -0.90 -1.28 -27.71
N PHE A 290 -1.69 -1.45 -26.65
CA PHE A 290 -3.01 -2.05 -26.71
C PHE A 290 -4.01 -1.33 -25.79
N SER A 291 -5.26 -1.18 -26.26
CA SER A 291 -6.38 -0.78 -25.40
C SER A 291 -6.76 -1.92 -24.43
N ASN A 292 -7.60 -1.62 -23.42
CA ASN A 292 -8.06 -2.65 -22.49
C ASN A 292 -8.87 -3.75 -23.22
N GLU A 293 -9.69 -3.37 -24.21
CA GLU A 293 -10.48 -4.29 -25.03
C GLU A 293 -9.58 -5.19 -25.87
N GLN A 294 -8.54 -4.62 -26.48
CA GLN A 294 -7.53 -5.37 -27.23
C GLN A 294 -6.76 -6.35 -26.32
N LEU A 295 -6.36 -5.92 -25.12
CA LEU A 295 -5.71 -6.78 -24.16
C LEU A 295 -6.56 -7.99 -23.79
N GLU A 296 -7.87 -7.81 -23.60
CA GLU A 296 -8.79 -8.91 -23.31
C GLU A 296 -8.94 -9.86 -24.50
N GLN A 297 -9.16 -9.33 -25.71
CA GLN A 297 -9.35 -10.11 -26.93
C GLN A 297 -8.10 -10.90 -27.32
N LEU A 298 -6.92 -10.24 -27.29
CA LEU A 298 -5.66 -10.85 -27.68
C LEU A 298 -5.21 -11.89 -26.64
N SER A 299 -5.45 -11.65 -25.35
CA SER A 299 -5.12 -12.63 -24.29
C SER A 299 -5.81 -13.99 -24.54
N ARG A 300 -7.02 -14.01 -25.03
CA ARG A 300 -7.75 -15.25 -25.33
C ARG A 300 -7.11 -16.08 -26.47
N GLN A 301 -6.25 -15.46 -27.30
CA GLN A 301 -5.56 -16.10 -28.42
C GLN A 301 -4.18 -16.63 -28.04
N ILE A 302 -3.69 -16.33 -26.82
CA ILE A 302 -2.39 -16.77 -26.32
C ILE A 302 -2.46 -18.27 -25.99
N ASP A 303 -1.49 -19.06 -26.52
CA ASP A 303 -1.23 -20.42 -26.05
C ASP A 303 -0.13 -20.40 -24.99
N PRO A 304 -0.47 -20.52 -23.70
CA PRO A 304 0.53 -20.45 -22.64
C PRO A 304 1.52 -21.62 -22.64
N ASN A 305 1.25 -22.69 -23.42
CA ASN A 305 2.13 -23.84 -23.50
C ASN A 305 3.25 -23.69 -24.55
N ARG A 306 3.12 -22.71 -25.44
CA ARG A 306 4.12 -22.44 -26.48
C ARG A 306 4.81 -21.09 -26.18
N PRO A 307 6.14 -21.05 -26.01
CA PRO A 307 6.85 -19.79 -25.85
C PRO A 307 6.77 -18.95 -27.13
N SER A 308 6.77 -17.62 -26.97
CA SER A 308 6.78 -16.70 -28.11
C SER A 308 8.07 -16.76 -28.92
N GLY A 309 9.18 -17.23 -28.33
CA GLY A 309 10.50 -17.22 -28.92
C GLY A 309 11.17 -15.84 -28.95
N LEU A 310 10.58 -14.84 -28.31
CA LEU A 310 11.10 -13.47 -28.22
C LEU A 310 11.58 -13.16 -26.81
N ALA A 311 12.73 -12.52 -26.69
CA ALA A 311 13.33 -12.11 -25.42
C ALA A 311 13.10 -10.59 -25.22
N LEU A 312 11.88 -10.19 -24.83
CA LEU A 312 11.55 -8.79 -24.59
C LEU A 312 11.81 -8.40 -23.12
N ARG A 313 12.14 -7.14 -22.91
CA ARG A 313 12.21 -6.48 -21.58
C ARG A 313 11.28 -5.27 -21.57
N PRO A 314 10.03 -5.45 -21.18
CA PRO A 314 9.01 -4.42 -21.29
C PRO A 314 9.11 -3.43 -20.11
N LEU A 315 10.02 -2.47 -20.23
CA LEU A 315 10.12 -1.31 -19.36
C LEU A 315 9.41 -0.11 -20.01
N PRO A 316 8.81 0.81 -19.21
CA PRO A 316 8.12 1.99 -19.74
C PRO A 316 9.08 3.01 -20.37
N GLY A 317 10.34 2.96 -20.03
CA GLY A 317 11.44 3.79 -20.49
C GLY A 317 12.77 3.26 -20.00
N ARG A 318 13.84 4.03 -20.13
CA ARG A 318 15.17 3.70 -19.62
C ARG A 318 15.17 3.71 -18.09
N GLY A 319 15.86 2.74 -17.51
CA GLY A 319 16.07 2.59 -16.08
C GLY A 319 15.18 1.54 -15.41
N GLU A 320 15.77 0.74 -14.55
CA GLU A 320 15.11 -0.23 -13.69
C GLU A 320 15.69 -0.14 -12.28
N ARG A 321 14.84 -0.23 -11.28
CA ARG A 321 15.21 -0.13 -9.85
C ARG A 321 15.18 -1.47 -9.12
N PHE A 322 14.41 -2.44 -9.62
CA PHE A 322 14.26 -3.78 -9.07
C PHE A 322 13.62 -4.71 -10.12
N PRO A 323 14.15 -5.91 -10.33
CA PRO A 323 15.25 -6.58 -9.62
C PRO A 323 16.66 -6.15 -10.07
N ILE A 324 16.75 -5.39 -11.13
CA ILE A 324 18.00 -4.92 -11.72
C ILE A 324 18.16 -3.45 -11.37
N ASP A 325 19.12 -3.13 -10.52
CA ASP A 325 19.40 -1.74 -10.15
C ASP A 325 20.34 -1.12 -11.20
N ASP A 326 19.73 -0.62 -12.28
CA ASP A 326 20.46 0.01 -13.39
C ASP A 326 19.62 1.17 -13.97
N PRO A 327 20.00 2.43 -13.70
CA PRO A 327 19.30 3.61 -14.21
C PRO A 327 19.40 3.76 -15.73
N GLU A 328 20.37 3.10 -16.37
CA GLU A 328 20.59 3.17 -17.81
C GLU A 328 20.02 1.95 -18.57
N LEU A 329 19.40 1.00 -17.89
CA LEU A 329 18.86 -0.20 -18.52
C LEU A 329 17.79 0.15 -19.57
N ALA A 330 18.11 -0.15 -20.84
CA ALA A 330 17.17 0.13 -21.93
C ALA A 330 16.04 -0.90 -22.00
N PRO A 331 14.80 -0.49 -22.34
CA PRO A 331 13.75 -1.43 -22.71
C PRO A 331 14.13 -2.22 -23.96
N VAL A 332 13.65 -3.46 -24.08
CA VAL A 332 13.73 -4.28 -25.30
C VAL A 332 12.30 -4.60 -25.71
N LEU A 333 11.78 -3.84 -26.67
CA LEU A 333 10.39 -3.91 -27.12
C LEU A 333 10.25 -4.48 -28.54
N GLY A 334 11.33 -4.92 -29.14
CA GLY A 334 11.35 -5.50 -30.47
C GLY A 334 12.26 -6.73 -30.58
N PRO A 335 12.15 -7.47 -31.71
CA PRO A 335 11.29 -7.19 -32.85
C PRO A 335 9.80 -7.42 -32.56
N ARG A 336 8.90 -6.60 -33.16
CA ARG A 336 7.46 -6.79 -33.08
C ARG A 336 7.02 -7.75 -34.18
N PRO A 337 6.45 -8.91 -33.86
CA PRO A 337 5.90 -9.84 -34.83
C PRO A 337 4.63 -9.29 -35.48
N VAL A 338 4.21 -9.87 -36.62
CA VAL A 338 2.97 -9.49 -37.33
C VAL A 338 1.74 -9.79 -36.49
N SER A 339 1.75 -10.87 -35.70
CA SER A 339 0.66 -11.23 -34.81
C SER A 339 0.70 -10.41 -33.52
N ASP A 340 -0.31 -9.59 -33.30
CA ASP A 340 -0.45 -8.82 -32.06
C ASP A 340 -0.64 -9.74 -30.84
N ALA A 341 -1.29 -10.90 -30.98
CA ALA A 341 -1.42 -11.87 -29.90
C ALA A 341 -0.05 -12.45 -29.49
N LEU A 342 0.82 -12.77 -30.48
CA LEU A 342 2.17 -13.22 -30.21
C LEU A 342 3.02 -12.10 -29.58
N TYR A 343 2.83 -10.85 -30.01
CA TYR A 343 3.52 -9.72 -29.41
C TYR A 343 3.08 -9.48 -27.96
N LEU A 344 1.78 -9.53 -27.67
CA LEU A 344 1.28 -9.46 -26.30
C LEU A 344 1.84 -10.59 -25.44
N GLN A 345 1.87 -11.83 -25.97
CA GLN A 345 2.47 -12.97 -25.26
C GLN A 345 3.93 -12.69 -24.91
N ALA A 346 4.73 -12.21 -25.87
CA ALA A 346 6.14 -11.90 -25.65
C ALA A 346 6.35 -10.81 -24.58
N LEU A 347 5.49 -9.77 -24.55
CA LEU A 347 5.52 -8.76 -23.51
C LEU A 347 5.17 -9.35 -22.14
N LEU A 348 4.15 -10.22 -22.06
CA LEU A 348 3.76 -10.89 -20.80
C LEU A 348 4.85 -11.86 -20.32
N GLU A 349 5.53 -12.57 -21.23
CA GLU A 349 6.68 -13.41 -20.91
C GLU A 349 7.86 -12.58 -20.37
N GLY A 350 8.14 -11.42 -20.97
CA GLY A 350 9.17 -10.50 -20.48
C GLY A 350 8.86 -9.92 -19.09
N LEU A 351 7.61 -9.56 -18.81
CA LEU A 351 7.16 -9.15 -17.45
C LEU A 351 7.29 -10.31 -16.46
N THR A 352 7.01 -11.54 -16.92
CA THR A 352 7.14 -12.74 -16.08
C THR A 352 8.61 -13.03 -15.75
N GLU A 353 9.52 -12.76 -16.68
CA GLU A 353 10.96 -12.89 -16.43
C GLU A 353 11.46 -11.86 -15.40
N LEU A 354 10.98 -10.62 -15.45
CA LEU A 354 11.26 -9.62 -14.40
C LEU A 354 10.77 -10.10 -13.02
N GLU A 355 9.60 -10.73 -12.98
CA GLU A 355 9.08 -11.33 -11.75
C GLU A 355 9.98 -12.46 -11.25
N ARG A 356 10.38 -13.39 -12.12
CA ARG A 356 11.25 -14.51 -11.78
C ARG A 356 12.59 -14.03 -11.21
N LEU A 357 13.21 -13.06 -11.86
CA LEU A 357 14.43 -12.41 -11.38
C LEU A 357 14.22 -11.71 -10.03
N GLY A 358 13.04 -11.13 -9.82
CA GLY A 358 12.70 -10.49 -8.56
C GLY A 358 12.62 -11.47 -7.39
N TRP A 359 11.96 -12.61 -7.56
CA TRP A 359 11.92 -13.65 -6.53
C TRP A 359 13.29 -14.23 -6.27
N GLN A 360 14.07 -14.49 -7.33
CA GLN A 360 15.45 -14.95 -7.22
C GLN A 360 16.30 -13.95 -6.42
N LYS A 361 16.22 -12.65 -6.73
CA LYS A 361 16.95 -11.61 -6.04
C LYS A 361 16.62 -11.55 -4.55
N LEU A 362 15.34 -11.65 -4.19
CA LEU A 362 14.94 -11.66 -2.77
C LEU A 362 15.51 -12.89 -2.05
N GLN A 363 15.51 -14.05 -2.68
CA GLN A 363 16.08 -15.28 -2.12
C GLN A 363 17.60 -15.17 -1.95
N GLU A 364 18.32 -14.63 -2.92
CA GLU A 364 19.77 -14.37 -2.85
C GLU A 364 20.14 -13.42 -1.71
N LEU A 365 19.23 -12.48 -1.37
CA LEU A 365 19.41 -11.58 -0.25
C LEU A 365 19.00 -12.17 1.11
N GLY A 366 18.56 -13.43 1.15
CA GLY A 366 18.26 -14.17 2.37
C GLY A 366 16.77 -14.30 2.70
N ALA A 367 15.86 -13.92 1.81
CA ALA A 367 14.44 -14.25 1.99
C ALA A 367 14.19 -15.76 1.83
N PRO A 368 13.18 -16.33 2.50
CA PRO A 368 12.74 -17.69 2.22
C PRO A 368 12.34 -17.87 0.75
N ALA A 369 12.58 -19.06 0.19
CA ALA A 369 12.11 -19.37 -1.16
C ALA A 369 10.58 -19.31 -1.21
N VAL A 370 10.03 -18.63 -2.24
CA VAL A 370 8.59 -18.58 -2.48
C VAL A 370 8.11 -19.94 -2.99
N GLN A 371 7.09 -20.49 -2.35
CA GLN A 371 6.50 -21.79 -2.71
C GLN A 371 5.23 -21.64 -3.55
N ARG A 372 4.57 -20.48 -3.47
CA ARG A 372 3.35 -20.15 -4.20
C ARG A 372 3.22 -18.64 -4.35
N VAL A 373 2.72 -18.17 -5.49
CA VAL A 373 2.47 -16.75 -5.74
C VAL A 373 0.98 -16.44 -5.73
N LEU A 374 0.59 -15.45 -4.94
CA LEU A 374 -0.74 -14.85 -4.94
C LEU A 374 -0.70 -13.56 -5.75
N SER A 375 -1.58 -13.42 -6.73
CA SER A 375 -1.60 -12.26 -7.63
C SER A 375 -2.78 -11.35 -7.31
N VAL A 376 -2.51 -10.07 -7.15
CA VAL A 376 -3.51 -9.00 -6.97
C VAL A 376 -3.32 -7.90 -8.01
N GLY A 377 -4.27 -6.97 -8.08
CA GLY A 377 -4.25 -5.88 -9.07
C GLY A 377 -4.87 -6.27 -10.41
N GLY A 378 -4.91 -5.30 -11.33
CA GLY A 378 -5.64 -5.45 -12.62
C GLY A 378 -5.12 -6.58 -13.50
N GLY A 379 -3.81 -6.84 -13.50
CA GLY A 379 -3.20 -7.93 -14.26
C GLY A 379 -3.61 -9.32 -13.76
N ALA A 380 -4.05 -9.45 -12.51
CA ALA A 380 -4.55 -10.70 -11.95
C ALA A 380 -5.90 -11.17 -12.58
N ASN A 381 -6.55 -10.33 -13.37
CA ASN A 381 -7.72 -10.72 -14.14
C ASN A 381 -7.38 -11.54 -15.39
N ASN A 382 -6.09 -11.61 -15.80
CA ASN A 382 -5.67 -12.30 -17.02
C ASN A 382 -5.32 -13.77 -16.73
N PRO A 383 -6.15 -14.75 -17.12
CA PRO A 383 -5.88 -16.16 -16.84
C PRO A 383 -4.70 -16.71 -17.66
N GLN A 384 -4.45 -16.20 -18.87
CA GLN A 384 -3.35 -16.66 -19.71
C GLN A 384 -2.00 -16.20 -19.11
N TRP A 385 -1.93 -14.95 -18.63
CA TRP A 385 -0.74 -14.48 -17.93
C TRP A 385 -0.46 -15.29 -16.67
N ARG A 386 -1.49 -15.69 -15.92
CA ARG A 386 -1.33 -16.60 -14.78
C ARG A 386 -0.65 -17.90 -15.19
N LEU A 387 -1.07 -18.52 -16.31
CA LEU A 387 -0.51 -19.78 -16.79
C LEU A 387 0.95 -19.60 -17.29
N LEU A 388 1.25 -18.50 -18.00
CA LEU A 388 2.62 -18.17 -18.41
C LEU A 388 3.54 -18.04 -17.18
N ARG A 389 3.07 -17.35 -16.13
CA ARG A 389 3.82 -17.18 -14.88
C ARG A 389 4.03 -18.52 -14.16
N GLN A 390 2.97 -19.32 -14.02
CA GLN A 390 3.07 -20.65 -13.40
C GLN A 390 4.09 -21.54 -14.12
N ARG A 391 4.11 -21.52 -15.44
CA ARG A 391 5.10 -22.24 -16.24
C ARG A 391 6.54 -21.74 -16.02
N SER A 392 6.72 -20.42 -16.01
CA SER A 392 8.06 -19.82 -15.86
C SER A 392 8.62 -19.97 -14.45
N LEU A 393 7.78 -19.75 -13.44
CA LEU A 393 8.17 -19.80 -12.03
C LEU A 393 8.27 -21.23 -11.48
N GLN A 394 7.65 -22.21 -12.14
CA GLN A 394 7.59 -23.63 -11.72
C GLN A 394 6.98 -23.82 -10.33
N ILE A 395 6.13 -22.89 -9.88
CA ILE A 395 5.37 -22.94 -8.63
C ILE A 395 3.92 -22.53 -8.89
N PRO A 396 2.95 -22.90 -8.02
CA PRO A 396 1.56 -22.50 -8.18
C PRO A 396 1.40 -20.99 -8.20
N VAL A 397 0.59 -20.47 -9.13
CA VAL A 397 0.20 -19.07 -9.22
C VAL A 397 -1.31 -18.95 -9.12
N LEU A 398 -1.79 -18.26 -8.10
CA LEU A 398 -3.21 -18.08 -7.81
C LEU A 398 -3.61 -16.61 -7.96
N ASN A 399 -4.68 -16.36 -8.73
CA ASN A 399 -5.21 -15.02 -8.87
C ASN A 399 -6.19 -14.68 -7.74
N ARG A 400 -5.99 -13.53 -7.11
CA ARG A 400 -6.84 -12.90 -6.09
C ARG A 400 -7.38 -11.57 -6.62
N ALA A 401 -7.91 -11.56 -7.84
CA ALA A 401 -8.33 -10.35 -8.55
C ALA A 401 -9.40 -9.53 -7.78
N LYS A 402 -10.19 -10.18 -6.93
CA LYS A 402 -11.21 -9.55 -6.07
C LYS A 402 -10.69 -9.17 -4.68
N ALA A 403 -9.38 -9.23 -4.45
CA ALA A 403 -8.81 -8.82 -3.17
C ALA A 403 -9.12 -7.35 -2.88
N SER A 404 -9.64 -7.07 -1.69
CA SER A 404 -10.05 -5.73 -1.26
C SER A 404 -9.15 -5.26 -0.13
N ALA A 405 -8.43 -4.15 -0.34
CA ALA A 405 -7.60 -3.52 0.67
C ALA A 405 -8.45 -3.06 1.87
N ALA A 406 -9.64 -2.52 1.62
CA ALA A 406 -10.58 -2.18 2.68
C ALA A 406 -11.00 -3.42 3.50
N ALA A 407 -11.30 -4.56 2.84
CA ALA A 407 -11.63 -5.78 3.58
C ALA A 407 -10.44 -6.30 4.42
N ALA A 408 -9.20 -6.17 3.91
CA ALA A 408 -8.01 -6.51 4.69
C ALA A 408 -7.89 -5.65 5.95
N MET A 409 -8.14 -4.36 5.85
CA MET A 409 -8.15 -3.47 7.02
C MET A 409 -9.27 -3.83 8.00
N GLY A 410 -10.45 -4.25 7.51
CA GLY A 410 -11.54 -4.73 8.36
C GLY A 410 -11.15 -5.99 9.15
N ARG A 411 -10.49 -6.97 8.50
CA ARG A 411 -9.93 -8.16 9.18
C ARG A 411 -8.87 -7.76 10.20
N TRP A 412 -8.00 -6.84 9.85
CA TRP A 412 -6.96 -6.34 10.75
C TRP A 412 -7.56 -5.65 11.98
N ALA A 413 -8.60 -4.83 11.79
CA ALA A 413 -9.33 -4.21 12.88
C ALA A 413 -9.92 -5.27 13.82
N LEU A 414 -10.54 -6.32 13.30
CA LEU A 414 -11.08 -7.42 14.12
C LEU A 414 -9.99 -8.16 14.89
N ALA A 415 -8.85 -8.45 14.28
CA ALA A 415 -7.74 -9.15 14.92
C ALA A 415 -7.24 -8.41 16.17
N SER A 416 -7.27 -7.07 16.18
CA SER A 416 -6.84 -6.25 17.33
C SER A 416 -7.75 -6.37 18.55
N ILE A 417 -9.00 -6.83 18.37
CA ILE A 417 -9.97 -7.03 19.45
C ILE A 417 -10.21 -8.51 19.78
N GLY A 418 -9.22 -9.36 19.43
CA GLY A 418 -9.22 -10.78 19.82
C GLY A 418 -9.88 -11.73 18.82
N TRP A 419 -10.13 -11.28 17.57
CA TRP A 419 -10.59 -12.18 16.52
C TRP A 419 -9.40 -12.95 15.91
N GLU A 420 -9.51 -14.25 15.84
CA GLU A 420 -8.56 -15.10 15.14
C GLU A 420 -9.00 -15.29 13.68
N GLN A 421 -8.10 -15.03 12.76
CA GLN A 421 -8.38 -15.22 11.32
C GLN A 421 -8.64 -16.71 11.07
N PRO A 422 -9.78 -17.10 10.46
CA PRO A 422 -10.00 -18.48 10.04
C PRO A 422 -8.86 -18.95 9.14
N ALA A 423 -8.42 -20.19 9.31
CA ALA A 423 -7.44 -20.80 8.42
C ALA A 423 -7.91 -20.64 6.96
N PRO A 424 -7.02 -20.30 6.02
CA PRO A 424 -7.40 -20.23 4.62
C PRO A 424 -8.00 -21.59 4.20
N PRO A 425 -9.09 -21.60 3.41
CA PRO A 425 -9.70 -22.86 2.99
C PRO A 425 -8.65 -23.71 2.27
N GLU A 426 -8.58 -24.99 2.66
CA GLU A 426 -7.74 -25.97 1.95
C GLU A 426 -8.08 -25.93 0.47
N ILE A 427 -7.06 -25.74 -0.36
CA ILE A 427 -7.24 -25.72 -1.80
C ILE A 427 -7.53 -27.14 -2.23
N ARG A 428 -8.80 -27.45 -2.50
CA ARG A 428 -9.14 -28.64 -3.28
C ARG A 428 -8.59 -28.41 -4.69
N HIS A 429 -7.65 -29.22 -5.09
CA HIS A 429 -7.14 -29.28 -6.45
C HIS A 429 -8.27 -29.86 -7.32
N GLU A 430 -9.05 -28.99 -7.96
CA GLU A 430 -9.89 -29.33 -9.12
C GLU A 430 -9.19 -28.87 -10.40
#